data_a804dd29c56f27dee9ce6f7aefd6c2e7
#
_entry.id   a804dd29c56f27dee9ce6f7aefd6c2e7
#
_cell.length_a   1.000
_cell.length_b   1.000
_cell.length_c   1.000
_cell.angle_alpha   90.00
_cell.angle_beta   90.00
_cell.angle_gamma   90.00
#
_symmetry.space_group_name_H-M   'P 1'
#
loop_
_entity.id
_entity.type
_entity.pdbx_description
1 polymer ?
#
loop_
_entity_poly.entity_id
_entity_poly.type
_entity_poly.pdbx_seq_one_letter_code
_entity_poly.pdbx_strand_id
1 'polypeptide(L)'
;MRLRKTAVQVELDLPPPPGFSAAEAPELELAWWQKPATVIALAATIVLLLVVTIVSQVSAHRDRKLAAALENEVKTLTLRASTEDRALRIPPNPRSWSTSPDATIRWPEPPELLDVYLPVGYSDFKLFAVTIDKVDAGRVLLVQRMVPDSNRDLRLSLNSSAFGPGEYRIRLQGYTWRGQRVDAGWVRLVVLSNSTGTGQ
;
A
#
# COMPACT_ATOMS: atom_id res chain seq x y z
N MET A 1 -70.71 23.30 -22.03
CA MET A 1 -70.67 24.57 -22.76
C MET A 1 -69.28 24.78 -23.29
N ARG A 2 -68.99 24.45 -24.59
CA ARG A 2 -67.69 24.52 -25.23
C ARG A 2 -67.62 25.75 -26.12
N LEU A 3 -66.83 26.74 -25.74
CA LEU A 3 -66.53 27.91 -26.57
C LEU A 3 -65.43 27.56 -27.57
N ARG A 4 -65.80 27.49 -28.86
CA ARG A 4 -64.89 27.46 -30.00
C ARG A 4 -64.36 28.88 -30.25
N LYS A 5 -63.09 29.13 -30.09
CA LYS A 5 -62.44 30.34 -30.61
C LYS A 5 -62.03 30.05 -32.06
N THR A 6 -62.72 30.65 -32.99
CA THR A 6 -62.32 30.75 -34.39
C THR A 6 -61.31 31.88 -34.51
N ALA A 7 -60.08 31.56 -34.83
CA ALA A 7 -59.12 32.57 -35.21
C ALA A 7 -59.30 32.91 -36.69
N VAL A 8 -59.63 34.14 -36.95
CA VAL A 8 -59.69 34.71 -38.31
C VAL A 8 -58.22 35.06 -38.67
N GLN A 9 -57.67 34.34 -39.61
CA GLN A 9 -56.38 34.73 -40.27
C GLN A 9 -56.76 35.78 -41.31
N VAL A 10 -56.39 37.03 -41.06
CA VAL A 10 -56.36 38.09 -42.06
C VAL A 10 -55.03 38.03 -42.75
N GLU A 11 -54.98 37.44 -43.94
CA GLU A 11 -53.85 37.44 -44.84
C GLU A 11 -53.78 38.83 -45.50
N LEU A 12 -52.86 39.67 -45.01
CA LEU A 12 -52.56 40.98 -45.55
C LEU A 12 -51.57 40.82 -46.70
N ASP A 13 -52.14 40.76 -47.94
CA ASP A 13 -51.37 40.71 -49.16
C ASP A 13 -50.71 42.11 -49.42
N LEU A 14 -49.60 42.36 -48.88
CA LEU A 14 -48.79 43.58 -49.12
C LEU A 14 -47.78 43.29 -50.25
N PRO A 15 -47.76 44.11 -51.32
CA PRO A 15 -46.73 43.92 -52.37
C PRO A 15 -45.35 44.13 -51.82
N PRO A 16 -44.39 43.33 -52.25
CA PRO A 16 -43.00 43.38 -51.73
C PRO A 16 -42.39 44.77 -52.10
N PRO A 17 -41.66 45.41 -51.19
CA PRO A 17 -41.01 46.67 -51.44
C PRO A 17 -39.95 46.52 -52.58
N PRO A 18 -39.86 47.48 -53.49
CA PRO A 18 -38.95 47.42 -54.63
C PRO A 18 -37.53 47.54 -54.11
N GLY A 19 -36.74 46.48 -54.33
CA GLY A 19 -35.32 46.49 -54.04
C GLY A 19 -34.73 45.31 -53.24
N PHE A 20 -35.58 44.41 -52.76
CA PHE A 20 -35.07 43.20 -52.17
C PHE A 20 -34.91 42.11 -53.25
N SER A 21 -33.69 41.96 -53.72
CA SER A 21 -33.29 40.78 -54.46
C SER A 21 -33.39 39.57 -53.54
N ALA A 22 -34.08 38.54 -54.00
CA ALA A 22 -34.19 37.29 -53.23
C ALA A 22 -32.92 36.42 -53.35
N ALA A 23 -31.77 37.11 -53.35
CA ALA A 23 -30.47 36.48 -53.35
C ALA A 23 -29.82 36.66 -51.99
N GLU A 24 -29.53 35.53 -51.37
CA GLU A 24 -28.69 35.37 -50.18
C GLU A 24 -29.40 35.69 -48.83
N ALA A 25 -30.32 34.79 -48.43
CA ALA A 25 -30.46 34.57 -47.00
C ALA A 25 -29.09 34.07 -46.50
N PRO A 26 -28.37 34.74 -45.58
CA PRO A 26 -27.17 34.20 -44.99
C PRO A 26 -27.55 32.86 -44.37
N GLU A 27 -26.92 31.78 -44.84
CA GLU A 27 -26.98 30.52 -44.14
C GLU A 27 -26.49 30.83 -42.72
N LEU A 28 -27.40 30.84 -41.76
CA LEU A 28 -27.08 30.96 -40.36
C LEU A 28 -26.22 29.75 -40.01
N GLU A 29 -24.89 29.92 -40.13
CA GLU A 29 -23.95 28.92 -39.64
C GLU A 29 -24.32 28.64 -38.17
N LEU A 30 -24.98 27.52 -37.96
CA LEU A 30 -25.28 27.05 -36.61
C LEU A 30 -24.01 27.11 -35.82
N ALA A 31 -23.99 27.93 -34.76
CA ALA A 31 -22.85 28.04 -33.89
C ALA A 31 -22.37 26.65 -33.51
N TRP A 32 -21.07 26.44 -33.47
CA TRP A 32 -20.43 25.11 -33.32
C TRP A 32 -21.01 24.28 -32.14
N TRP A 33 -21.53 24.95 -31.09
CA TRP A 33 -22.21 24.31 -29.94
C TRP A 33 -23.64 23.78 -30.28
N GLN A 34 -24.26 24.17 -31.37
CA GLN A 34 -25.57 23.71 -31.80
C GLN A 34 -25.46 22.47 -32.71
N LYS A 35 -24.25 22.05 -33.10
CA LYS A 35 -24.06 20.83 -33.86
C LYS A 35 -24.33 19.63 -32.94
N PRO A 36 -25.20 18.70 -33.30
CA PRO A 36 -25.57 17.56 -32.42
C PRO A 36 -24.35 16.71 -32.05
N ALA A 37 -23.36 16.62 -32.92
CA ALA A 37 -22.11 15.89 -32.62
C ALA A 37 -21.28 16.49 -31.49
N THR A 38 -21.26 17.85 -31.35
CA THR A 38 -20.51 18.52 -30.28
C THR A 38 -21.20 18.36 -28.94
N VAL A 39 -22.55 18.39 -28.90
CA VAL A 39 -23.32 18.17 -27.68
C VAL A 39 -23.14 16.74 -27.18
N ILE A 40 -23.14 15.74 -28.07
CA ILE A 40 -22.91 14.33 -27.73
C ILE A 40 -21.50 14.14 -27.21
N ALA A 41 -20.49 14.72 -27.85
CA ALA A 41 -19.10 14.64 -27.39
C ALA A 41 -18.92 15.28 -26.00
N LEU A 42 -19.53 16.41 -25.75
CA LEU A 42 -19.46 17.10 -24.46
C LEU A 42 -20.16 16.31 -23.35
N ALA A 43 -21.32 15.73 -23.64
CA ALA A 43 -22.04 14.86 -22.71
C ALA A 43 -21.22 13.60 -22.37
N ALA A 44 -20.59 12.96 -23.36
CA ALA A 44 -19.73 11.80 -23.16
C ALA A 44 -18.51 12.13 -22.27
N THR A 45 -17.90 13.31 -22.47
CA THR A 45 -16.77 13.78 -21.65
C THR A 45 -17.18 14.00 -20.19
N ILE A 46 -18.36 14.60 -19.96
CA ILE A 46 -18.88 14.82 -18.60
C ILE A 46 -19.13 13.48 -17.89
N VAL A 47 -19.74 12.51 -18.59
CA VAL A 47 -19.99 11.18 -18.02
C VAL A 47 -18.68 10.48 -17.69
N LEU A 48 -17.67 10.56 -18.57
CA LEU A 48 -16.35 9.98 -18.32
C LEU A 48 -15.69 10.59 -17.08
N LEU A 49 -15.72 11.93 -16.95
CA LEU A 49 -15.17 12.62 -15.78
C LEU A 49 -15.91 12.23 -14.49
N LEU A 50 -17.22 12.07 -14.52
CA LEU A 50 -18.00 11.61 -13.37
C LEU A 50 -17.59 10.19 -12.97
N VAL A 51 -17.45 9.27 -13.93
CA VAL A 51 -17.02 7.90 -13.65
C VAL A 51 -15.62 7.89 -13.03
N VAL A 52 -14.66 8.62 -13.59
CA VAL A 52 -13.29 8.72 -13.05
C VAL A 52 -13.31 9.30 -11.64
N THR A 53 -14.13 10.32 -11.37
CA THR A 53 -14.23 10.93 -10.03
C THR A 53 -14.82 9.96 -9.02
N ILE A 54 -15.86 9.21 -9.39
CA ILE A 54 -16.48 8.21 -8.51
C ILE A 54 -15.48 7.07 -8.21
N VAL A 55 -14.79 6.54 -9.22
CA VAL A 55 -13.79 5.48 -9.04
C VAL A 55 -12.64 5.97 -8.15
N SER A 56 -12.17 7.19 -8.37
CA SER A 56 -11.11 7.80 -7.55
C SER A 56 -11.55 8.00 -6.09
N GLN A 57 -12.79 8.40 -5.83
CA GLN A 57 -13.30 8.54 -4.47
C GLN A 57 -13.48 7.19 -3.77
N VAL A 58 -13.94 6.16 -4.49
CA VAL A 58 -14.10 4.81 -3.93
C VAL A 58 -12.76 4.19 -3.57
N SER A 59 -11.72 4.34 -4.43
CA SER A 59 -10.38 3.86 -4.12
C SER A 59 -9.77 4.61 -2.93
N ALA A 60 -9.86 5.93 -2.88
CA ALA A 60 -9.38 6.73 -1.75
C ALA A 60 -10.10 6.38 -0.42
N HIS A 61 -11.37 5.99 -0.48
CA HIS A 61 -12.12 5.57 0.71
C HIS A 61 -11.69 4.18 1.21
N ARG A 62 -11.34 3.26 0.30
CA ARG A 62 -10.78 1.94 0.65
C ARG A 62 -9.40 2.07 1.29
N ASP A 63 -8.54 2.91 0.71
CA ASP A 63 -7.19 3.14 1.23
C ASP A 63 -7.22 3.78 2.63
N ARG A 64 -8.14 4.72 2.87
CA ARG A 64 -8.35 5.32 4.21
C ARG A 64 -8.85 4.30 5.24
N LYS A 65 -9.76 3.38 4.86
CA LYS A 65 -10.23 2.32 5.76
C LYS A 65 -9.13 1.33 6.09
N LEU A 66 -8.31 0.95 5.10
CA LEU A 66 -7.14 0.09 5.32
C LEU A 66 -6.11 0.77 6.21
N ALA A 67 -5.81 2.05 5.98
CA ALA A 67 -4.89 2.81 6.81
C ALA A 67 -5.40 2.94 8.25
N ALA A 68 -6.69 3.22 8.45
CA ALA A 68 -7.30 3.30 9.78
C ALA A 68 -7.35 1.94 10.49
N ALA A 69 -7.57 0.85 9.75
CA ALA A 69 -7.53 -0.51 10.31
C ALA A 69 -6.12 -0.87 10.76
N LEU A 70 -5.10 -0.61 9.92
CA LEU A 70 -3.70 -0.81 10.27
C LEU A 70 -3.26 0.07 11.44
N GLU A 71 -3.69 1.33 11.50
CA GLU A 71 -3.39 2.23 12.61
C GLU A 71 -4.02 1.74 13.93
N ASN A 72 -5.24 1.20 13.89
CA ASN A 72 -5.87 0.60 15.05
C ASN A 72 -5.18 -0.70 15.48
N GLU A 73 -4.74 -1.52 14.53
CA GLU A 73 -3.97 -2.73 14.81
C GLU A 73 -2.62 -2.38 15.44
N VAL A 74 -1.93 -1.36 14.94
CA VAL A 74 -0.69 -0.83 15.54
C VAL A 74 -0.95 -0.23 16.94
N LYS A 75 -2.07 0.44 17.15
CA LYS A 75 -2.44 0.97 18.49
C LYS A 75 -2.80 -0.13 19.50
N THR A 76 -3.36 -1.25 19.05
CA THR A 76 -3.63 -2.41 19.93
C THR A 76 -2.35 -3.18 20.28
N LEU A 77 -1.32 -3.09 19.44
CA LEU A 77 0.03 -3.56 19.73
C LEU A 77 0.78 -2.49 20.54
N THR A 78 0.27 -2.14 21.73
CA THR A 78 1.00 -1.26 22.64
C THR A 78 2.33 -1.90 23.00
N LEU A 79 3.41 -1.37 22.41
CA LEU A 79 4.76 -1.76 22.79
C LEU A 79 4.96 -1.37 24.27
N ARG A 80 5.15 -2.36 25.11
CA ARG A 80 5.51 -2.12 26.50
C ARG A 80 6.98 -1.68 26.54
N ALA A 81 7.28 -0.69 27.38
CA ALA A 81 8.66 -0.28 27.59
C ALA A 81 9.48 -1.48 28.07
N SER A 82 10.63 -1.71 27.43
CA SER A 82 11.57 -2.74 27.88
C SER A 82 12.29 -2.28 29.17
N THR A 83 12.45 -3.18 30.12
CA THR A 83 13.14 -2.91 31.39
C THR A 83 14.52 -3.52 31.43
N GLU A 84 14.82 -4.45 30.56
CA GLU A 84 16.08 -5.19 30.48
C GLU A 84 16.58 -5.30 29.05
N ASP A 85 17.90 -5.42 28.89
CA ASP A 85 18.57 -5.61 27.61
C ASP A 85 19.19 -7.02 27.55
N ARG A 86 18.97 -7.72 26.46
CA ARG A 86 19.54 -9.03 26.21
C ARG A 86 20.20 -9.11 24.85
N ALA A 87 21.45 -9.51 24.82
CA ALA A 87 22.19 -9.72 23.57
C ALA A 87 22.13 -11.18 23.13
N LEU A 88 21.79 -11.40 21.87
CA LEU A 88 21.74 -12.70 21.22
C LEU A 88 22.61 -12.69 19.97
N ARG A 89 23.61 -13.56 19.90
CA ARG A 89 24.43 -13.72 18.71
C ARG A 89 24.08 -15.03 18.01
N ILE A 90 23.51 -14.95 16.81
CA ILE A 90 22.99 -16.09 16.07
C ILE A 90 23.68 -16.17 14.71
N PRO A 91 24.54 -17.16 14.47
CA PRO A 91 25.20 -17.33 13.18
C PRO A 91 24.20 -17.78 12.11
N PRO A 92 24.05 -17.02 11.01
CA PRO A 92 23.20 -17.46 9.91
C PRO A 92 23.81 -18.65 9.17
N ASN A 93 22.94 -19.56 8.72
CA ASN A 93 23.36 -20.62 7.81
C ASN A 93 23.42 -20.06 6.37
N PRO A 94 24.60 -20.05 5.70
CA PRO A 94 24.74 -19.44 4.38
C PRO A 94 24.15 -20.28 3.23
N ARG A 95 23.79 -21.54 3.47
CA ARG A 95 23.40 -22.46 2.40
C ARG A 95 21.91 -22.69 2.28
N SER A 96 21.23 -22.85 3.41
CA SER A 96 19.80 -23.19 3.42
C SER A 96 19.17 -22.96 4.79
N TRP A 97 17.88 -23.12 4.86
CA TRP A 97 17.16 -23.21 6.13
C TRP A 97 17.64 -24.43 6.93
N SER A 98 17.90 -24.22 8.20
CA SER A 98 18.19 -25.32 9.13
C SER A 98 16.90 -26.14 9.40
N THR A 99 17.03 -27.45 9.51
CA THR A 99 15.93 -28.33 9.94
C THR A 99 15.64 -28.20 11.43
N SER A 100 16.66 -27.87 12.23
CA SER A 100 16.56 -27.56 13.65
C SER A 100 16.60 -26.04 13.87
N PRO A 101 16.04 -25.54 14.99
CA PRO A 101 16.21 -24.12 15.35
C PRO A 101 17.68 -23.75 15.54
N ASP A 102 18.13 -22.65 14.93
CA ASP A 102 19.46 -22.10 15.14
C ASP A 102 19.55 -21.39 16.50
N ALA A 103 18.41 -20.89 17.00
CA ALA A 103 18.29 -20.35 18.35
C ALA A 103 16.89 -20.59 18.92
N THR A 104 16.84 -20.76 20.23
CA THR A 104 15.59 -20.88 20.97
C THR A 104 15.63 -19.92 22.15
N ILE A 105 14.63 -19.06 22.25
CA ILE A 105 14.48 -18.11 23.37
C ILE A 105 13.14 -18.35 24.06
N ARG A 106 13.09 -18.11 25.37
CA ARG A 106 11.84 -18.04 26.08
C ARG A 106 11.24 -16.64 25.95
N TRP A 107 9.95 -16.56 25.84
CA TRP A 107 9.24 -15.28 25.84
C TRP A 107 9.54 -14.54 27.13
N PRO A 108 10.18 -13.36 27.06
CA PRO A 108 10.53 -12.62 28.26
C PRO A 108 9.30 -11.97 28.91
N GLU A 109 9.24 -12.10 30.21
CA GLU A 109 8.33 -11.37 31.11
C GLU A 109 9.14 -10.88 32.30
N PRO A 110 9.41 -9.56 32.45
CA PRO A 110 8.89 -8.39 31.69
C PRO A 110 9.47 -8.26 30.28
N PRO A 111 8.93 -7.35 29.44
CA PRO A 111 9.46 -7.07 28.11
C PRO A 111 10.93 -6.66 28.15
N GLU A 112 11.74 -7.23 27.27
CA GLU A 112 13.17 -6.97 27.12
C GLU A 112 13.47 -6.31 25.76
N LEU A 113 14.55 -5.53 25.69
CA LEU A 113 15.17 -5.13 24.45
C LEU A 113 16.13 -6.24 24.01
N LEU A 114 15.83 -6.89 22.88
CA LEU A 114 16.64 -7.96 22.33
C LEU A 114 17.58 -7.38 21.27
N ASP A 115 18.88 -7.34 21.57
CA ASP A 115 19.91 -7.03 20.59
C ASP A 115 20.34 -8.31 19.88
N VAL A 116 19.90 -8.49 18.65
CA VAL A 116 20.22 -9.65 17.83
C VAL A 116 21.40 -9.30 16.92
N TYR A 117 22.48 -10.04 17.05
CA TYR A 117 23.69 -9.93 16.25
C TYR A 117 23.76 -11.10 15.27
N LEU A 118 23.79 -10.78 13.98
CA LEU A 118 23.86 -11.74 12.88
C LEU A 118 25.24 -11.61 12.21
N PRO A 119 26.23 -12.47 12.54
CA PRO A 119 27.55 -12.42 11.93
C PRO A 119 27.49 -12.71 10.44
N VAL A 120 28.00 -11.80 9.60
CA VAL A 120 28.02 -11.91 8.14
C VAL A 120 29.43 -11.91 7.57
N GLY A 121 30.43 -12.23 8.41
CA GLY A 121 31.87 -12.27 8.05
C GLY A 121 32.21 -13.25 6.92
N TYR A 122 31.34 -14.22 6.66
CA TYR A 122 31.46 -15.19 5.56
C TYR A 122 31.07 -14.62 4.18
N SER A 123 30.56 -13.40 4.12
CA SER A 123 29.97 -12.78 2.94
C SER A 123 30.68 -11.47 2.61
N ASP A 124 30.89 -11.17 1.32
CA ASP A 124 31.53 -9.94 0.85
C ASP A 124 30.59 -8.78 0.58
N PHE A 125 29.29 -8.96 0.83
CA PHE A 125 28.34 -7.89 0.67
C PHE A 125 28.57 -6.76 1.68
N LYS A 126 28.40 -5.51 1.22
CA LYS A 126 28.54 -4.31 2.06
C LYS A 126 27.19 -3.84 2.63
N LEU A 127 26.09 -4.21 1.97
CA LEU A 127 24.73 -3.83 2.34
C LEU A 127 23.86 -5.08 2.38
N PHE A 128 22.96 -5.11 3.34
CA PHE A 128 22.06 -6.23 3.54
C PHE A 128 20.62 -5.77 3.69
N ALA A 129 19.69 -6.66 3.33
CA ALA A 129 18.30 -6.60 3.76
C ALA A 129 18.04 -7.78 4.69
N VAL A 130 17.35 -7.52 5.80
CA VAL A 130 16.94 -8.53 6.76
C VAL A 130 15.44 -8.58 6.81
N THR A 131 14.88 -9.75 6.55
CA THR A 131 13.44 -10.02 6.62
C THR A 131 13.18 -10.99 7.75
N ILE A 132 12.23 -10.68 8.62
CA ILE A 132 11.76 -11.57 9.69
C ILE A 132 10.30 -11.90 9.39
N ASP A 133 10.05 -13.16 9.12
CA ASP A 133 8.71 -13.70 8.89
C ASP A 133 8.34 -14.65 10.04
N LYS A 134 7.13 -14.53 10.60
CA LYS A 134 6.55 -15.52 11.52
C LYS A 134 5.82 -16.55 10.68
N VAL A 135 6.07 -17.82 10.95
CA VAL A 135 5.63 -18.93 10.06
C VAL A 135 4.11 -18.96 9.89
N ASP A 136 3.38 -18.65 10.94
CA ASP A 136 1.90 -18.68 11.00
C ASP A 136 1.22 -17.33 10.73
N ALA A 137 1.97 -16.21 10.78
CA ALA A 137 1.41 -14.86 10.69
C ALA A 137 2.01 -14.01 9.54
N GLY A 138 3.07 -14.48 8.86
CA GLY A 138 3.71 -13.79 7.77
C GLY A 138 4.75 -12.76 8.22
N ARG A 139 4.92 -11.69 7.44
CA ARG A 139 6.02 -10.73 7.64
C ARG A 139 5.82 -9.87 8.88
N VAL A 140 6.82 -9.92 9.76
CA VAL A 140 6.89 -9.11 10.99
C VAL A 140 7.76 -7.87 10.79
N LEU A 141 8.93 -8.04 10.14
CA LEU A 141 9.90 -6.95 9.98
C LEU A 141 10.63 -7.07 8.65
N LEU A 142 10.91 -5.93 8.03
CA LEU A 142 11.81 -5.79 6.89
C LEU A 142 12.70 -4.57 7.11
N VAL A 143 13.99 -4.79 7.29
CA VAL A 143 15.00 -3.73 7.34
C VAL A 143 15.84 -3.80 6.09
N GLN A 144 15.96 -2.69 5.38
CA GLN A 144 16.72 -2.61 4.14
C GLN A 144 17.99 -1.78 4.33
N ARG A 145 19.01 -2.08 3.53
CA ARG A 145 20.27 -1.34 3.47
C ARG A 145 21.01 -1.26 4.79
N MET A 146 21.01 -2.35 5.54
CA MET A 146 21.80 -2.47 6.75
C MET A 146 23.29 -2.60 6.40
N VAL A 147 24.12 -1.90 7.15
CA VAL A 147 25.59 -2.00 7.05
C VAL A 147 26.07 -2.82 8.23
N PRO A 148 26.92 -3.84 8.02
CA PRO A 148 27.57 -4.54 9.11
C PRO A 148 28.44 -3.60 9.93
N ASP A 149 28.56 -3.85 11.21
CA ASP A 149 29.48 -3.14 12.09
C ASP A 149 30.99 -3.53 11.85
N SER A 150 31.87 -2.98 12.66
CA SER A 150 33.31 -3.28 12.57
C SER A 150 33.66 -4.77 12.80
N ASN A 151 32.79 -5.49 13.51
CA ASN A 151 32.93 -6.93 13.76
C ASN A 151 32.30 -7.79 12.64
N ARG A 152 31.73 -7.13 11.60
CA ARG A 152 30.97 -7.75 10.54
C ARG A 152 29.70 -8.43 11.04
N ASP A 153 29.05 -7.81 12.04
CA ASP A 153 27.75 -8.21 12.55
C ASP A 153 26.66 -7.25 12.07
N LEU A 154 25.51 -7.78 11.71
CA LEU A 154 24.29 -6.98 11.54
C LEU A 154 23.58 -6.92 12.89
N ARG A 155 23.41 -5.74 13.45
CA ARG A 155 22.72 -5.53 14.73
C ARG A 155 21.28 -5.12 14.50
N LEU A 156 20.35 -5.82 15.15
CA LEU A 156 18.93 -5.56 15.18
C LEU A 156 18.50 -5.42 16.64
N SER A 157 17.98 -4.25 17.01
CA SER A 157 17.40 -4.03 18.34
C SER A 157 15.89 -4.19 18.26
N LEU A 158 15.36 -5.20 18.91
CA LEU A 158 13.97 -5.63 18.83
C LEU A 158 13.33 -5.60 20.23
N ASN A 159 12.18 -4.95 20.34
CA ASN A 159 11.43 -5.04 21.58
C ASN A 159 10.66 -6.38 21.63
N SER A 160 10.88 -7.18 22.68
CA SER A 160 10.26 -8.49 22.82
C SER A 160 8.73 -8.43 22.82
N SER A 161 8.12 -7.33 23.26
CA SER A 161 6.68 -7.15 23.24
C SER A 161 6.07 -7.09 21.83
N ALA A 162 6.88 -6.85 20.80
CA ALA A 162 6.46 -6.87 19.39
C ALA A 162 6.42 -8.29 18.80
N PHE A 163 7.01 -9.26 19.50
CA PHE A 163 7.11 -10.65 19.06
C PHE A 163 6.32 -11.54 20.02
N GLY A 164 5.49 -12.42 19.53
CA GLY A 164 4.82 -13.43 20.33
C GLY A 164 5.56 -14.76 20.28
N PRO A 165 5.14 -15.76 21.09
CA PRO A 165 5.61 -17.13 20.93
C PRO A 165 5.33 -17.65 19.52
N GLY A 166 6.22 -18.50 19.01
CA GLY A 166 6.11 -19.08 17.67
C GLY A 166 7.45 -19.26 16.98
N GLU A 167 7.39 -19.73 15.74
CA GLU A 167 8.57 -19.92 14.89
C GLU A 167 8.78 -18.72 13.98
N TYR A 168 9.99 -18.23 13.95
CA TYR A 168 10.41 -17.09 13.11
C TYR A 168 11.51 -17.51 12.13
N ARG A 169 11.40 -17.03 10.92
CA ARG A 169 12.36 -17.20 9.84
C ARG A 169 13.00 -15.87 9.51
N ILE A 170 14.31 -15.77 9.74
CA ILE A 170 15.10 -14.58 9.44
C ILE A 170 15.87 -14.86 8.16
N ARG A 171 15.62 -14.10 7.12
CA ARG A 171 16.29 -14.19 5.83
C ARG A 171 17.20 -12.99 5.64
N LEU A 172 18.46 -13.25 5.35
CA LEU A 172 19.47 -12.24 5.02
C LEU A 172 19.68 -12.22 3.52
N GLN A 173 19.63 -11.04 2.92
CA GLN A 173 19.93 -10.83 1.51
C GLN A 173 20.99 -9.76 1.36
N GLY A 174 22.08 -10.06 0.66
CA GLY A 174 23.11 -9.09 0.30
C GLY A 174 22.73 -8.30 -0.95
N TYR A 175 23.12 -7.04 -1.02
CA TYR A 175 22.99 -6.23 -2.23
C TYR A 175 24.25 -6.36 -3.09
N THR A 176 24.08 -6.75 -4.34
CA THR A 176 25.14 -6.71 -5.35
C THR A 176 25.43 -5.25 -5.73
N TRP A 177 26.55 -5.02 -6.43
CA TRP A 177 26.89 -3.70 -6.98
C TRP A 177 25.83 -3.15 -7.97
N ARG A 178 25.01 -4.01 -8.57
CA ARG A 178 23.87 -3.64 -9.43
C ARG A 178 22.57 -3.37 -8.64
N GLY A 179 22.63 -3.43 -7.31
CA GLY A 179 21.45 -3.23 -6.45
C GLY A 179 20.50 -4.42 -6.39
N GLN A 180 20.85 -5.56 -6.97
CA GLN A 180 20.06 -6.78 -6.87
C GLN A 180 20.25 -7.44 -5.51
N ARG A 181 19.20 -8.04 -4.97
CA ARG A 181 19.25 -8.81 -3.72
C ARG A 181 19.53 -10.28 -4.00
N VAL A 182 20.52 -10.82 -3.31
CA VAL A 182 20.91 -12.23 -3.38
C VAL A 182 20.86 -12.78 -1.96
N ASP A 183 20.35 -14.00 -1.81
CA ASP A 183 20.30 -14.66 -0.51
C ASP A 183 21.71 -14.87 0.04
N ALA A 184 21.93 -14.43 1.27
CA ALA A 184 23.19 -14.48 1.95
C ALA A 184 23.15 -15.39 3.18
N GLY A 185 21.99 -15.65 3.76
CA GLY A 185 21.87 -16.56 4.89
C GLY A 185 20.47 -16.62 5.48
N TRP A 186 20.26 -17.60 6.32
CA TRP A 186 18.98 -17.90 6.97
C TRP A 186 19.19 -18.23 8.45
N VAL A 187 18.23 -17.83 9.27
CA VAL A 187 18.18 -18.20 10.69
C VAL A 187 16.76 -18.66 11.03
N ARG A 188 16.66 -19.76 11.72
CA ARG A 188 15.41 -20.27 12.30
C ARG A 188 15.42 -20.01 13.81
N LEU A 189 14.56 -19.11 14.27
CA LEU A 189 14.41 -18.73 15.66
C LEU A 189 13.10 -19.25 16.19
N VAL A 190 13.12 -19.91 17.35
CA VAL A 190 11.90 -20.35 18.05
C VAL A 190 11.76 -19.57 19.35
N VAL A 191 10.59 -18.97 19.53
CA VAL A 191 10.19 -18.26 20.75
C VAL A 191 9.18 -19.12 21.48
N LEU A 192 9.57 -19.65 22.65
CA LEU A 192 8.72 -20.48 23.49
C LEU A 192 7.84 -19.60 24.38
N SER A 193 6.61 -20.00 24.58
CA SER A 193 5.74 -19.38 25.59
C SER A 193 6.25 -19.66 27.01
N ASN A 194 6.13 -18.69 27.91
CA ASN A 194 6.24 -18.98 29.34
C ASN A 194 4.97 -19.73 29.76
N SER A 195 4.91 -21.05 29.46
CA SER A 195 3.94 -21.89 30.14
C SER A 195 4.40 -22.00 31.59
N THR A 196 3.90 -21.15 32.45
CA THR A 196 3.88 -21.46 33.89
C THR A 196 3.05 -22.71 34.02
N GLY A 197 3.73 -23.85 34.08
CA GLY A 197 3.09 -25.13 34.36
C GLY A 197 2.38 -25.00 35.70
N THR A 198 1.07 -24.73 35.66
CA THR A 198 0.19 -25.03 36.76
C THR A 198 0.01 -26.54 36.69
N GLY A 199 1.01 -27.26 37.25
CA GLY A 199 0.85 -28.66 37.58
C GLY A 199 -0.21 -28.77 38.65
N GLN A 200 -1.32 -29.36 38.29
CA GLN A 200 -2.19 -30.07 39.24
C GLN A 200 -1.80 -31.53 39.21
#